data_31dedd0dbb7a7c2c0eb6eb8cd6a7cca9
#
_entry.id   31dedd0dbb7a7c2c0eb6eb8cd6a7cca9
#
_cell.length_a   1.000
_cell.length_b   1.000
_cell.length_c   1.000
_cell.angle_alpha   90.00
_cell.angle_beta   90.00
_cell.angle_gamma   90.00
#
_symmetry.space_group_name_H-M   'P 1'
#
loop_
_entity.id
_entity.type
_entity.pdbx_description
1 polymer ?
#
loop_
_entity_poly.entity_id
_entity_poly.type
_entity_poly.pdbx_seq_one_letter_code
_entity_poly.pdbx_strand_id
1 'polypeptide(L)'
;MTKRKLFLPVVLLAAFGIPSFASDAFETGYRLFSSNKPAEAIPHLVAAMQDPTVSPSVYIYLGIAYYQTGQYSESLDVFIRGLDTPGADRKVIAFNAGNSAYALRDYGKAEELFTLSSIQDPAFASPVLNRANTRISQDKLQEALEDYERYLVLAPHSSQREEVEAIIRILKEDQAEKERLAQEEQRIKEEAARLQAEQERLAAAKAEEERRIAEEAARKEAERVAAEERRKRLLEEVAASLQETETTGMNAGSEGVIEYEYESELD
;
A
#
# COMPACT_ATOMS: atom_id res chain seq x y z
N MET A 1 14.47 98.66 9.85
CA MET A 1 13.86 97.44 9.26
C MET A 1 13.85 96.40 10.31
N THR A 2 12.68 96.22 10.98
CA THR A 2 12.50 95.36 12.16
C THR A 2 11.95 94.05 11.72
N LYS A 3 12.73 92.95 11.86
CA LYS A 3 12.29 91.59 11.49
C LYS A 3 11.40 91.09 12.63
N ARG A 4 10.06 90.91 12.33
CA ARG A 4 9.09 90.22 13.17
C ARG A 4 9.36 88.73 13.07
N LYS A 5 9.73 88.07 14.18
CA LYS A 5 9.77 86.64 14.33
C LYS A 5 8.32 86.14 14.56
N LEU A 6 7.81 85.34 13.62
CA LEU A 6 6.54 84.67 13.77
C LEU A 6 6.75 83.44 14.67
N PHE A 7 6.18 83.41 15.85
CA PHE A 7 6.12 82.25 16.70
C PHE A 7 4.87 81.45 16.29
N LEU A 8 5.08 80.23 15.71
CA LEU A 8 4.02 79.28 15.51
C LEU A 8 3.83 78.50 16.82
N PRO A 9 2.62 78.40 17.38
CA PRO A 9 2.39 77.56 18.56
C PRO A 9 2.42 76.10 18.12
N VAL A 10 3.30 75.27 18.69
CA VAL A 10 3.29 73.84 18.58
C VAL A 10 2.11 73.33 19.44
N VAL A 11 1.01 72.93 18.78
CA VAL A 11 -0.10 72.25 19.44
C VAL A 11 0.36 70.80 19.67
N LEU A 12 0.72 70.50 20.91
CA LEU A 12 0.94 69.12 21.38
C LEU A 12 -0.42 68.46 21.47
N LEU A 13 -0.82 67.71 20.45
CA LEU A 13 -1.95 66.77 20.52
C LEU A 13 -1.52 65.64 21.47
N ALA A 14 -1.90 65.74 22.74
CA ALA A 14 -1.89 64.61 23.64
C ALA A 14 -2.87 63.54 23.07
N ALA A 15 -2.32 62.53 22.44
CA ALA A 15 -3.07 61.35 22.08
C ALA A 15 -3.50 60.65 23.41
N PHE A 16 -4.62 61.07 23.96
CA PHE A 16 -5.33 60.21 24.92
C PHE A 16 -5.70 58.97 24.17
N GLY A 17 -5.00 57.85 24.47
CA GLY A 17 -5.37 56.52 24.00
C GLY A 17 -6.80 56.25 24.49
N ILE A 18 -7.75 56.27 23.55
CA ILE A 18 -9.10 55.76 23.81
C ILE A 18 -8.90 54.27 24.09
N PRO A 19 -9.30 53.73 25.30
CA PRO A 19 -9.27 52.32 25.54
C PRO A 19 -10.09 51.67 24.42
N SER A 20 -9.48 50.76 23.68
CA SER A 20 -10.13 50.08 22.58
C SER A 20 -11.24 49.19 23.19
N PHE A 21 -12.50 49.39 22.75
CA PHE A 21 -13.62 48.52 23.12
C PHE A 21 -13.32 47.04 22.90
N ALA A 22 -12.43 46.74 21.97
CA ALA A 22 -11.97 45.38 21.69
C ALA A 22 -11.05 44.81 22.77
N SER A 23 -10.23 45.68 23.45
CA SER A 23 -9.45 45.27 24.62
C SER A 23 -10.37 44.81 25.74
N ASP A 24 -11.44 45.58 26.00
CA ASP A 24 -12.42 45.26 27.03
C ASP A 24 -13.23 43.99 26.69
N ALA A 25 -13.57 43.81 25.41
CA ALA A 25 -14.27 42.62 24.91
C ALA A 25 -13.40 41.36 25.03
N PHE A 26 -12.12 41.45 24.65
CA PHE A 26 -11.19 40.32 24.80
C PHE A 26 -11.01 39.94 26.28
N GLU A 27 -10.79 40.92 27.14
CA GLU A 27 -10.58 40.68 28.57
C GLU A 27 -11.81 40.07 29.25
N THR A 28 -13.01 40.55 28.90
CA THR A 28 -14.27 39.98 29.37
C THR A 28 -14.46 38.54 28.88
N GLY A 29 -14.23 38.29 27.57
CA GLY A 29 -14.32 36.97 27.01
C GLY A 29 -13.33 35.98 27.61
N TYR A 30 -12.06 36.42 27.77
CA TYR A 30 -11.02 35.61 28.44
C TYR A 30 -11.37 35.28 29.90
N ARG A 31 -11.88 36.25 30.65
CA ARG A 31 -12.30 36.04 32.04
C ARG A 31 -13.45 35.02 32.13
N LEU A 32 -14.44 35.14 31.27
CA LEU A 32 -15.57 34.18 31.22
C LEU A 32 -15.08 32.78 30.86
N PHE A 33 -14.22 32.68 29.81
CA PHE A 33 -13.60 31.43 29.42
C PHE A 33 -12.82 30.78 30.58
N SER A 34 -11.96 31.55 31.22
CA SER A 34 -11.17 31.11 32.38
C SER A 34 -12.02 30.72 33.60
N SER A 35 -13.25 31.24 33.67
CA SER A 35 -14.24 30.87 34.68
C SER A 35 -15.10 29.65 34.27
N ASN A 36 -14.68 28.88 33.27
CA ASN A 36 -15.38 27.71 32.71
C ASN A 36 -16.80 28.04 32.19
N LYS A 37 -16.94 29.19 31.53
CA LYS A 37 -18.19 29.69 30.95
C LYS A 37 -18.00 29.93 29.42
N PRO A 38 -17.66 28.88 28.62
CA PRO A 38 -17.29 29.03 27.23
C PRO A 38 -18.43 29.61 26.39
N ALA A 39 -19.69 29.21 26.65
CA ALA A 39 -20.83 29.73 25.88
C ALA A 39 -21.05 31.24 26.12
N GLU A 40 -20.82 31.74 27.33
CA GLU A 40 -20.91 33.18 27.65
C GLU A 40 -19.68 33.94 27.07
N ALA A 41 -18.52 33.30 26.98
CA ALA A 41 -17.29 33.90 26.43
C ALA A 41 -17.35 34.17 24.91
N ILE A 42 -17.99 33.28 24.15
CA ILE A 42 -18.05 33.33 22.67
C ILE A 42 -18.44 34.70 22.15
N PRO A 43 -19.56 35.34 22.52
CA PRO A 43 -19.98 36.62 21.93
C PRO A 43 -18.94 37.73 22.19
N HIS A 44 -18.27 37.73 23.35
CA HIS A 44 -17.24 38.70 23.69
C HIS A 44 -15.96 38.48 22.87
N LEU A 45 -15.51 37.22 22.70
CA LEU A 45 -14.33 36.87 21.91
C LEU A 45 -14.58 37.12 20.41
N VAL A 46 -15.80 36.89 19.90
CA VAL A 46 -16.19 37.24 18.54
C VAL A 46 -16.16 38.76 18.31
N ALA A 47 -16.65 39.54 19.29
CA ALA A 47 -16.57 41.00 19.23
C ALA A 47 -15.12 41.49 19.24
N ALA A 48 -14.24 40.87 20.06
CA ALA A 48 -12.82 41.20 20.11
C ALA A 48 -12.11 40.96 18.78
N MET A 49 -12.47 39.92 18.02
CA MET A 49 -11.89 39.63 16.71
C MET A 49 -12.16 40.66 15.62
N GLN A 50 -13.06 41.62 15.86
CA GLN A 50 -13.31 42.72 14.91
C GLN A 50 -12.20 43.80 14.98
N ASP A 51 -11.40 43.78 16.02
CA ASP A 51 -10.27 44.69 16.16
C ASP A 51 -8.97 44.07 15.59
N PRO A 52 -8.37 44.66 14.56
CA PRO A 52 -7.15 44.12 13.97
C PRO A 52 -5.93 44.19 14.91
N THR A 53 -6.03 44.88 16.04
CA THR A 53 -4.99 45.02 17.07
C THR A 53 -5.15 44.03 18.22
N VAL A 54 -6.21 43.21 18.22
CA VAL A 54 -6.47 42.19 19.27
C VAL A 54 -5.31 41.17 19.33
N SER A 55 -5.04 40.70 20.55
CA SER A 55 -4.04 39.65 20.73
C SER A 55 -4.37 38.41 19.90
N PRO A 56 -3.42 37.84 19.12
CA PRO A 56 -3.63 36.59 18.38
C PRO A 56 -4.11 35.41 19.24
N SER A 57 -3.95 35.47 20.55
CA SER A 57 -4.48 34.47 21.48
C SER A 57 -6.02 34.38 21.47
N VAL A 58 -6.72 35.39 20.94
CA VAL A 58 -8.18 35.35 20.77
C VAL A 58 -8.62 34.12 19.95
N TYR A 59 -7.85 33.71 18.95
CA TYR A 59 -8.13 32.52 18.15
C TYR A 59 -8.08 31.24 18.98
N ILE A 60 -7.17 31.16 19.95
CA ILE A 60 -7.05 30.01 20.86
C ILE A 60 -8.28 29.92 21.76
N TYR A 61 -8.61 31.01 22.46
CA TYR A 61 -9.71 31.00 23.41
C TYR A 61 -11.07 30.84 22.75
N LEU A 62 -11.30 31.52 21.63
CA LEU A 62 -12.56 31.39 20.88
C LEU A 62 -12.71 30.00 20.26
N GLY A 63 -11.65 29.46 19.63
CA GLY A 63 -11.67 28.13 19.06
C GLY A 63 -11.93 27.04 20.11
N ILE A 64 -11.26 27.14 21.28
CA ILE A 64 -11.51 26.19 22.39
C ILE A 64 -12.93 26.36 22.96
N ALA A 65 -13.44 27.60 23.08
CA ALA A 65 -14.80 27.83 23.54
C ALA A 65 -15.85 27.21 22.60
N TYR A 66 -15.69 27.33 21.30
CA TYR A 66 -16.52 26.64 20.32
C TYR A 66 -16.39 25.11 20.43
N TYR A 67 -15.17 24.59 20.59
CA TYR A 67 -14.96 23.15 20.77
C TYR A 67 -15.70 22.63 22.01
N GLN A 68 -15.55 23.30 23.15
CA GLN A 68 -16.17 22.91 24.41
C GLN A 68 -17.70 22.96 24.37
N THR A 69 -18.27 23.81 23.51
CA THR A 69 -19.72 23.92 23.30
C THR A 69 -20.22 23.02 22.17
N GLY A 70 -19.38 22.13 21.60
CA GLY A 70 -19.75 21.19 20.54
C GLY A 70 -19.85 21.81 19.15
N GLN A 71 -19.46 23.07 18.98
CA GLN A 71 -19.46 23.81 17.71
C GLN A 71 -18.13 23.55 16.98
N TYR A 72 -17.90 22.29 16.55
CA TYR A 72 -16.62 21.86 16.03
C TYR A 72 -16.25 22.50 14.68
N SER A 73 -17.24 22.82 13.85
CA SER A 73 -17.02 23.49 12.56
C SER A 73 -16.52 24.92 12.77
N GLU A 74 -17.19 25.69 13.62
CA GLU A 74 -16.81 27.06 13.98
C GLU A 74 -15.47 27.08 14.69
N SER A 75 -15.20 26.07 15.54
CA SER A 75 -13.92 25.89 16.19
C SER A 75 -12.80 25.72 15.17
N LEU A 76 -12.96 24.80 14.19
CA LEU A 76 -11.99 24.56 13.14
C LEU A 76 -11.74 25.82 12.30
N ASP A 77 -12.79 26.52 11.86
CA ASP A 77 -12.70 27.74 11.08
C ASP A 77 -11.90 28.83 11.79
N VAL A 78 -12.16 29.03 13.09
CA VAL A 78 -11.42 29.98 13.91
C VAL A 78 -9.95 29.62 14.02
N PHE A 79 -9.64 28.36 14.28
CA PHE A 79 -8.25 27.91 14.36
C PHE A 79 -7.50 28.04 13.01
N ILE A 80 -8.13 27.67 11.89
CA ILE A 80 -7.53 27.84 10.56
C ILE A 80 -7.17 29.31 10.30
N ARG A 81 -8.07 30.25 10.61
CA ARG A 81 -7.79 31.69 10.52
C ARG A 81 -6.63 32.10 11.44
N GLY A 82 -6.56 31.52 12.64
CA GLY A 82 -5.47 31.77 13.60
C GLY A 82 -4.10 31.29 13.09
N LEU A 83 -4.04 30.20 12.31
CA LEU A 83 -2.78 29.69 11.75
C LEU A 83 -2.09 30.69 10.82
N ASP A 84 -2.85 31.53 10.13
CA ASP A 84 -2.34 32.54 9.19
C ASP A 84 -2.09 33.90 9.87
N THR A 85 -2.39 34.04 11.16
CA THR A 85 -2.27 35.28 11.91
C THR A 85 -0.83 35.47 12.44
N PRO A 86 -0.14 36.56 12.11
CA PRO A 86 1.20 36.85 12.65
C PRO A 86 1.21 36.89 14.17
N GLY A 87 2.21 36.25 14.78
CA GLY A 87 2.37 36.22 16.25
C GLY A 87 1.48 35.19 16.96
N ALA A 88 0.65 34.46 16.26
CA ALA A 88 -0.14 33.38 16.83
C ALA A 88 0.72 32.16 17.22
N ASP A 89 0.35 31.47 18.30
CA ASP A 89 0.99 30.22 18.68
C ASP A 89 0.50 29.07 17.77
N ARG A 90 1.20 28.93 16.64
CA ARG A 90 0.86 27.96 15.60
C ARG A 90 0.83 26.51 16.10
N LYS A 91 1.69 26.17 17.06
CA LYS A 91 1.74 24.84 17.67
C LYS A 91 0.42 24.52 18.36
N VAL A 92 -0.02 25.40 19.26
CA VAL A 92 -1.25 25.23 20.04
C VAL A 92 -2.48 25.31 19.16
N ILE A 93 -2.49 26.24 18.19
CA ILE A 93 -3.62 26.38 17.25
C ILE A 93 -3.75 25.14 16.36
N ALA A 94 -2.66 24.63 15.78
CA ALA A 94 -2.70 23.44 14.94
C ALA A 94 -3.15 22.20 15.72
N PHE A 95 -2.68 22.04 16.96
CA PHE A 95 -3.13 20.95 17.83
C PHE A 95 -4.65 20.98 18.08
N ASN A 96 -5.18 22.14 18.45
CA ASN A 96 -6.62 22.27 18.74
C ASN A 96 -7.48 22.23 17.45
N ALA A 97 -6.98 22.74 16.33
CA ALA A 97 -7.61 22.56 15.04
C ALA A 97 -7.71 21.07 14.65
N GLY A 98 -6.63 20.30 14.92
CA GLY A 98 -6.61 18.85 14.75
C GLY A 98 -7.68 18.15 15.59
N ASN A 99 -7.85 18.57 16.86
CA ASN A 99 -8.91 18.03 17.71
C ASN A 99 -10.31 18.33 17.14
N SER A 100 -10.52 19.55 16.61
CA SER A 100 -11.81 19.93 16.00
C SER A 100 -12.09 19.12 14.73
N ALA A 101 -11.10 18.94 13.86
CA ALA A 101 -11.20 18.11 12.67
C ALA A 101 -11.48 16.63 13.03
N TYR A 102 -10.82 16.11 14.07
CA TYR A 102 -11.07 14.75 14.55
C TYR A 102 -12.51 14.57 15.06
N ALA A 103 -13.03 15.55 15.80
CA ALA A 103 -14.42 15.54 16.28
C ALA A 103 -15.44 15.58 15.14
N LEU A 104 -15.10 16.24 14.02
CA LEU A 104 -15.87 16.24 12.78
C LEU A 104 -15.70 14.97 11.97
N ARG A 105 -14.85 14.03 12.39
CA ARG A 105 -14.44 12.82 11.67
C ARG A 105 -13.70 13.10 10.35
N ASP A 106 -13.20 14.31 10.17
CA ASP A 106 -12.26 14.63 9.09
C ASP A 106 -10.85 14.20 9.51
N TYR A 107 -10.63 12.89 9.49
CA TYR A 107 -9.38 12.29 9.95
C TYR A 107 -8.17 12.68 9.09
N GLY A 108 -8.39 12.93 7.79
CA GLY A 108 -7.35 13.42 6.90
C GLY A 108 -6.84 14.78 7.34
N LYS A 109 -7.76 15.72 7.57
CA LYS A 109 -7.45 17.05 8.07
C LYS A 109 -6.86 17.05 9.47
N ALA A 110 -7.36 16.19 10.35
CA ALA A 110 -6.83 16.04 11.70
C ALA A 110 -5.36 15.58 11.67
N GLU A 111 -5.01 14.57 10.86
CA GLU A 111 -3.63 14.09 10.70
C GLU A 111 -2.69 15.19 10.18
N GLU A 112 -3.11 15.98 9.18
CA GLU A 112 -2.34 17.13 8.68
C GLU A 112 -2.05 18.15 9.79
N LEU A 113 -3.07 18.50 10.57
CA LEU A 113 -2.99 19.51 11.61
C LEU A 113 -2.16 19.05 12.82
N PHE A 114 -2.29 17.79 13.24
CA PHE A 114 -1.42 17.22 14.28
C PHE A 114 0.03 17.12 13.79
N THR A 115 0.25 16.81 12.51
CA THR A 115 1.58 16.83 11.90
C THR A 115 2.16 18.25 11.91
N LEU A 116 1.38 19.26 11.53
CA LEU A 116 1.81 20.64 11.59
C LEU A 116 2.21 21.05 13.01
N SER A 117 1.40 20.68 14.03
CA SER A 117 1.71 20.96 15.45
C SER A 117 3.02 20.30 15.89
N SER A 118 3.25 19.03 15.50
CA SER A 118 4.48 18.28 15.80
C SER A 118 5.73 18.85 15.11
N ILE A 119 5.58 19.47 13.92
CA ILE A 119 6.66 20.16 13.23
C ILE A 119 7.02 21.47 13.94
N GLN A 120 6.03 22.20 14.46
CA GLN A 120 6.26 23.46 15.18
C GLN A 120 6.98 23.20 16.51
N ASP A 121 6.71 22.08 17.16
CA ASP A 121 7.39 21.66 18.39
C ASP A 121 7.53 20.13 18.43
N PRO A 122 8.69 19.58 18.05
CA PRO A 122 8.94 18.15 18.04
C PRO A 122 8.90 17.48 19.46
N ALA A 123 8.97 18.27 20.54
CA ALA A 123 8.87 17.77 21.91
C ALA A 123 7.43 17.75 22.43
N PHE A 124 6.48 18.34 21.71
CA PHE A 124 5.08 18.35 22.12
C PHE A 124 4.44 16.99 21.86
N ALA A 125 4.30 16.18 22.92
CA ALA A 125 3.85 14.79 22.79
C ALA A 125 2.38 14.63 22.39
N SER A 126 1.47 15.54 22.86
CA SER A 126 0.03 15.38 22.66
C SER A 126 -0.42 15.27 21.18
N PRO A 127 0.09 16.08 20.23
CA PRO A 127 -0.29 15.91 18.83
C PRO A 127 0.18 14.58 18.24
N VAL A 128 1.29 14.01 18.73
CA VAL A 128 1.77 12.70 18.28
C VAL A 128 0.79 11.60 18.72
N LEU A 129 0.33 11.63 19.97
CA LEU A 129 -0.68 10.70 20.46
C LEU A 129 -2.00 10.81 19.69
N ASN A 130 -2.48 12.07 19.50
CA ASN A 130 -3.75 12.28 18.80
C ASN A 130 -3.65 11.92 17.30
N ARG A 131 -2.46 12.07 16.71
CA ARG A 131 -2.20 11.59 15.34
C ARG A 131 -2.22 10.07 15.27
N ALA A 132 -1.64 9.38 16.25
CA ALA A 132 -1.74 7.92 16.36
C ALA A 132 -3.20 7.46 16.40
N ASN A 133 -4.02 8.05 17.28
CA ASN A 133 -5.45 7.75 17.36
C ASN A 133 -6.19 8.04 16.04
N THR A 134 -5.81 9.12 15.36
CA THR A 134 -6.36 9.48 14.06
C THR A 134 -6.02 8.45 12.99
N ARG A 135 -4.79 7.94 12.99
CA ARG A 135 -4.29 6.90 12.08
C ARG A 135 -4.98 5.56 12.31
N ILE A 136 -5.26 5.20 13.57
CA ILE A 136 -6.13 4.06 13.88
C ILE A 136 -7.50 4.22 13.22
N SER A 137 -8.11 5.41 13.32
CA SER A 137 -9.42 5.70 12.71
C SER A 137 -9.39 5.65 11.17
N GLN A 138 -8.21 5.69 10.55
CA GLN A 138 -7.97 5.58 9.11
C GLN A 138 -7.45 4.20 8.68
N ASP A 139 -7.38 3.23 9.59
CA ASP A 139 -6.78 1.90 9.36
C ASP A 139 -5.29 1.94 8.97
N LYS A 140 -4.59 3.03 9.30
CA LYS A 140 -3.14 3.21 9.10
C LYS A 140 -2.37 2.66 10.31
N LEU A 141 -2.44 1.34 10.51
CA LEU A 141 -2.01 0.70 11.76
C LEU A 141 -0.49 0.79 11.97
N GLN A 142 0.30 0.69 10.91
CA GLN A 142 1.75 0.76 11.00
C GLN A 142 2.22 2.15 11.41
N GLU A 143 1.69 3.19 10.77
CA GLU A 143 2.03 4.58 11.09
C GLU A 143 1.52 4.98 12.48
N ALA A 144 0.37 4.40 12.91
CA ALA A 144 -0.13 4.59 14.26
C ALA A 144 0.81 3.97 15.30
N LEU A 145 1.33 2.76 15.05
CA LEU A 145 2.30 2.10 15.92
C LEU A 145 3.56 2.95 16.11
N GLU A 146 4.11 3.51 15.01
CA GLU A 146 5.29 4.38 15.06
C GLU A 146 5.04 5.63 15.90
N ASP A 147 3.85 6.25 15.79
CA ASP A 147 3.48 7.43 16.58
C ASP A 147 3.27 7.07 18.05
N TYR A 148 2.66 5.95 18.40
CA TYR A 148 2.53 5.51 19.79
C TYR A 148 3.90 5.25 20.44
N GLU A 149 4.81 4.59 19.74
CA GLU A 149 6.18 4.38 20.22
C GLU A 149 6.90 5.72 20.42
N ARG A 150 6.77 6.64 19.47
CA ARG A 150 7.31 8.00 19.60
C ARG A 150 6.72 8.75 20.78
N TYR A 151 5.41 8.64 21.02
CA TYR A 151 4.75 9.26 22.17
C TYR A 151 5.35 8.78 23.50
N LEU A 152 5.61 7.48 23.66
CA LEU A 152 6.21 6.94 24.88
C LEU A 152 7.64 7.45 25.13
N VAL A 153 8.36 7.77 24.05
CA VAL A 153 9.70 8.42 24.16
C VAL A 153 9.55 9.88 24.60
N LEU A 154 8.59 10.61 24.05
CA LEU A 154 8.37 12.03 24.36
C LEU A 154 7.73 12.26 25.75
N ALA A 155 6.90 11.31 26.21
CA ALA A 155 6.16 11.40 27.47
C ALA A 155 6.36 10.14 28.33
N PRO A 156 7.58 9.84 28.82
CA PRO A 156 7.88 8.57 29.50
C PRO A 156 7.15 8.39 30.84
N HIS A 157 6.65 9.48 31.41
CA HIS A 157 5.92 9.47 32.70
C HIS A 157 4.43 9.83 32.53
N SER A 158 3.89 9.69 31.31
CA SER A 158 2.48 9.94 31.07
C SER A 158 1.59 8.97 31.85
N SER A 159 0.46 9.47 32.36
CA SER A 159 -0.59 8.62 32.93
C SER A 159 -1.25 7.68 31.92
N GLN A 160 -1.12 7.94 30.61
CA GLN A 160 -1.65 7.11 29.51
C GLN A 160 -0.66 6.02 29.05
N ARG A 161 0.52 5.94 29.69
CA ARG A 161 1.59 5.03 29.29
C ARG A 161 1.12 3.58 29.19
N GLU A 162 0.47 3.07 30.24
CA GLU A 162 0.02 1.67 30.29
C GLU A 162 -0.99 1.36 29.19
N GLU A 163 -1.91 2.29 28.92
CA GLU A 163 -2.90 2.16 27.86
C GLU A 163 -2.23 2.13 26.47
N VAL A 164 -1.28 3.04 26.23
CA VAL A 164 -0.55 3.12 24.97
C VAL A 164 0.33 1.86 24.77
N GLU A 165 1.00 1.36 25.80
CA GLU A 165 1.75 0.11 25.74
C GLU A 165 0.85 -1.09 25.43
N ALA A 166 -0.37 -1.11 25.93
CA ALA A 166 -1.35 -2.15 25.60
C ALA A 166 -1.77 -2.09 24.11
N ILE A 167 -2.02 -0.88 23.59
CA ILE A 167 -2.33 -0.69 22.16
C ILE A 167 -1.16 -1.13 21.29
N ILE A 168 0.07 -0.72 21.60
CA ILE A 168 1.28 -1.13 20.88
C ILE A 168 1.40 -2.66 20.81
N ARG A 169 1.14 -3.34 21.94
CA ARG A 169 1.20 -4.82 21.98
C ARG A 169 0.18 -5.44 21.03
N ILE A 170 -1.07 -4.97 21.04
CA ILE A 170 -2.13 -5.45 20.15
C ILE A 170 -1.76 -5.22 18.68
N LEU A 171 -1.25 -4.04 18.34
CA LEU A 171 -0.85 -3.72 16.96
C LEU A 171 0.31 -4.60 16.48
N LYS A 172 1.30 -4.87 17.35
CA LYS A 172 2.42 -5.78 17.03
C LYS A 172 1.99 -7.23 16.88
N GLU A 173 1.05 -7.69 17.68
CA GLU A 173 0.47 -9.03 17.57
C GLU A 173 -0.31 -9.19 16.26
N ASP A 174 -1.13 -8.21 15.88
CA ASP A 174 -1.84 -8.19 14.60
C ASP A 174 -0.89 -8.18 13.40
N GLN A 175 0.17 -7.36 13.46
CA GLN A 175 1.19 -7.33 12.43
C GLN A 175 1.91 -8.66 12.28
N ALA A 176 2.35 -9.27 13.38
CA ALA A 176 3.01 -10.57 13.37
C ALA A 176 2.11 -11.69 12.83
N GLU A 177 0.82 -11.65 13.16
CA GLU A 177 -0.16 -12.59 12.61
C GLU A 177 -0.33 -12.42 11.09
N LYS A 178 -0.47 -11.18 10.60
CA LYS A 178 -0.55 -10.88 9.17
C LYS A 178 0.70 -11.35 8.40
N GLU A 179 1.88 -11.10 8.96
CA GLU A 179 3.15 -11.57 8.38
C GLU A 179 3.22 -13.09 8.33
N ARG A 180 2.80 -13.78 9.39
CA ARG A 180 2.74 -15.24 9.44
C ARG A 180 1.81 -15.81 8.39
N LEU A 181 0.61 -15.23 8.23
CA LEU A 181 -0.36 -15.67 7.23
C LEU A 181 0.15 -15.43 5.80
N ALA A 182 0.80 -14.30 5.55
CA ALA A 182 1.39 -13.99 4.25
C ALA A 182 2.54 -14.96 3.89
N GLN A 183 3.38 -15.32 4.85
CA GLN A 183 4.45 -16.32 4.66
C GLN A 183 3.88 -17.71 4.37
N GLU A 184 2.81 -18.11 5.08
CA GLU A 184 2.14 -19.39 4.85
C GLU A 184 1.49 -19.45 3.47
N GLU A 185 0.81 -18.37 3.05
CA GLU A 185 0.23 -18.26 1.71
C GLU A 185 1.31 -18.36 0.63
N GLN A 186 2.43 -17.69 0.81
CA GLN A 186 3.56 -17.76 -0.11
C GLN A 186 4.12 -19.18 -0.19
N ARG A 187 4.27 -19.86 0.93
CA ARG A 187 4.73 -21.26 0.98
C ARG A 187 3.81 -22.18 0.21
N ILE A 188 2.48 -22.03 0.40
CA ILE A 188 1.47 -22.83 -0.31
C ILE A 188 1.57 -22.59 -1.83
N LYS A 189 1.73 -21.33 -2.26
CA LYS A 189 1.90 -21.00 -3.68
C LYS A 189 3.16 -21.62 -4.29
N GLU A 190 4.27 -21.57 -3.58
CA GLU A 190 5.53 -22.18 -4.02
C GLU A 190 5.43 -23.71 -4.13
N GLU A 191 4.79 -24.37 -3.16
CA GLU A 191 4.56 -25.81 -3.20
C GLU A 191 3.64 -26.21 -4.36
N ALA A 192 2.56 -25.48 -4.58
CA ALA A 192 1.66 -25.71 -5.71
C ALA A 192 2.36 -25.55 -7.06
N ALA A 193 3.18 -24.52 -7.22
CA ALA A 193 3.97 -24.30 -8.43
C ALA A 193 5.00 -25.43 -8.65
N ARG A 194 5.65 -25.91 -7.58
CA ARG A 194 6.57 -27.06 -7.64
C ARG A 194 5.87 -28.34 -8.09
N LEU A 195 4.70 -28.64 -7.51
CA LEU A 195 3.90 -29.80 -7.89
C LEU A 195 3.43 -29.74 -9.34
N GLN A 196 3.01 -28.57 -9.79
CA GLN A 196 2.62 -28.36 -11.18
C GLN A 196 3.80 -28.60 -12.13
N ALA A 197 4.97 -28.02 -11.86
CA ALA A 197 6.19 -28.21 -12.63
C ALA A 197 6.62 -29.68 -12.69
N GLU A 198 6.47 -30.42 -11.58
CA GLU A 198 6.74 -31.87 -11.54
C GLU A 198 5.75 -32.66 -12.41
N GLN A 199 4.46 -32.33 -12.35
CA GLN A 199 3.44 -32.96 -13.20
C GLN A 199 3.71 -32.71 -14.71
N GLU A 200 4.05 -31.46 -15.07
CA GLU A 200 4.41 -31.12 -16.46
C GLU A 200 5.66 -31.89 -16.93
N ARG A 201 6.68 -32.01 -16.07
CA ARG A 201 7.88 -32.81 -16.36
C ARG A 201 7.58 -34.29 -16.58
N LEU A 202 6.73 -34.87 -15.73
CA LEU A 202 6.31 -36.27 -15.88
C LEU A 202 5.47 -36.47 -17.13
N ALA A 203 4.57 -35.53 -17.47
CA ALA A 203 3.78 -35.59 -18.69
C ALA A 203 4.68 -35.48 -19.95
N ALA A 204 5.64 -34.59 -19.95
CA ALA A 204 6.62 -34.45 -21.03
C ALA A 204 7.47 -35.71 -21.21
N ALA A 205 7.95 -36.32 -20.13
CA ALA A 205 8.71 -37.56 -20.18
C ALA A 205 7.90 -38.74 -20.74
N LYS A 206 6.62 -38.85 -20.36
CA LYS A 206 5.71 -39.86 -20.93
C LYS A 206 5.48 -39.63 -22.42
N ALA A 207 5.22 -38.42 -22.85
CA ALA A 207 5.02 -38.09 -24.24
C ALA A 207 6.28 -38.38 -25.11
N GLU A 208 7.46 -38.13 -24.56
CA GLU A 208 8.74 -38.45 -25.22
C GLU A 208 8.92 -39.97 -25.38
N GLU A 209 8.63 -40.74 -24.33
CA GLU A 209 8.69 -42.20 -24.39
C GLU A 209 7.68 -42.80 -25.38
N GLU A 210 6.44 -42.29 -25.37
CA GLU A 210 5.41 -42.69 -26.37
C GLU A 210 5.86 -42.38 -27.81
N ARG A 211 6.47 -41.22 -28.03
CA ARG A 211 7.02 -40.85 -29.32
C ARG A 211 8.14 -41.80 -29.76
N ARG A 212 9.06 -42.14 -28.83
CA ARG A 212 10.15 -43.08 -29.10
C ARG A 212 9.64 -44.46 -29.49
N ILE A 213 8.64 -44.97 -28.78
CA ILE A 213 7.97 -46.27 -29.06
C ILE A 213 7.30 -46.22 -30.46
N ALA A 214 6.59 -45.13 -30.78
CA ALA A 214 5.95 -44.94 -32.07
C ALA A 214 6.95 -44.86 -33.21
N GLU A 215 8.06 -44.15 -33.06
CA GLU A 215 9.15 -44.07 -34.05
C GLU A 215 9.82 -45.42 -34.28
N GLU A 216 10.06 -46.21 -33.22
CA GLU A 216 10.60 -47.56 -33.31
C GLU A 216 9.66 -48.50 -34.04
N ALA A 217 8.34 -48.46 -33.73
CA ALA A 217 7.34 -49.23 -34.41
C ALA A 217 7.21 -48.87 -35.90
N ALA A 218 7.23 -47.60 -36.23
CA ALA A 218 7.22 -47.11 -37.63
C ALA A 218 8.47 -47.55 -38.41
N ARG A 219 9.64 -47.54 -37.75
CA ARG A 219 10.88 -48.06 -38.37
C ARG A 219 10.82 -49.53 -38.67
N LYS A 220 10.35 -50.34 -37.71
CA LYS A 220 10.16 -51.81 -37.91
C LYS A 220 9.16 -52.09 -39.02
N GLU A 221 8.06 -51.35 -39.10
CA GLU A 221 7.08 -51.50 -40.17
C GLU A 221 7.66 -51.10 -41.53
N ALA A 222 8.42 -50.03 -41.64
CA ALA A 222 9.10 -49.64 -42.87
C ALA A 222 10.15 -50.64 -43.30
N GLU A 223 10.91 -51.24 -42.38
CA GLU A 223 11.84 -52.35 -42.67
C GLU A 223 11.08 -53.60 -43.18
N ARG A 224 9.93 -53.93 -42.61
CA ARG A 224 9.08 -55.05 -43.04
C ARG A 224 8.55 -54.83 -44.48
N VAL A 225 8.02 -53.61 -44.74
CA VAL A 225 7.52 -53.27 -46.10
C VAL A 225 8.65 -53.30 -47.13
N ALA A 226 9.81 -52.75 -46.82
CA ALA A 226 10.97 -52.79 -47.71
C ALA A 226 11.47 -54.21 -47.95
N ALA A 227 11.45 -55.10 -46.97
CA ALA A 227 11.80 -56.51 -47.15
C ALA A 227 10.77 -57.21 -48.04
N GLU A 228 9.48 -56.94 -47.89
CA GLU A 228 8.42 -57.49 -48.71
C GLU A 228 8.52 -57.03 -50.19
N GLU A 229 8.81 -55.75 -50.40
CA GLU A 229 9.08 -55.23 -51.77
C GLU A 229 10.31 -55.86 -52.41
N ARG A 230 11.41 -56.01 -51.64
CA ARG A 230 12.62 -56.72 -52.17
C ARG A 230 12.29 -58.14 -52.53
N ARG A 231 11.55 -58.85 -51.70
CA ARG A 231 11.11 -60.24 -51.97
C ARG A 231 10.26 -60.25 -53.24
N LYS A 232 9.33 -59.37 -53.48
CA LYS A 232 8.49 -59.26 -54.63
C LYS A 232 9.33 -59.01 -55.92
N ARG A 233 10.26 -58.06 -55.89
CA ARG A 233 11.19 -57.81 -57.04
C ARG A 233 12.03 -59.01 -57.34
N LEU A 234 12.53 -59.72 -56.34
CA LEU A 234 13.33 -60.93 -56.53
C LEU A 234 12.51 -62.05 -57.22
N LEU A 235 11.26 -62.20 -56.78
CA LEU A 235 10.33 -63.15 -57.40
C LEU A 235 9.97 -62.77 -58.83
N GLU A 236 9.79 -61.49 -59.15
CA GLU A 236 9.57 -60.98 -60.51
C GLU A 236 10.81 -61.20 -61.39
N GLU A 237 12.01 -60.97 -60.89
CA GLU A 237 13.27 -61.19 -61.57
C GLU A 237 13.52 -62.69 -61.84
N VAL A 238 13.22 -63.54 -60.87
CA VAL A 238 13.27 -65.00 -61.07
C VAL A 238 12.24 -65.47 -62.08
N ALA A 239 11.01 -64.94 -62.05
CA ALA A 239 9.99 -65.26 -63.02
C ALA A 239 10.37 -64.84 -64.48
N ALA A 240 10.94 -63.62 -64.60
CA ALA A 240 11.44 -63.15 -65.89
C ALA A 240 12.60 -64.02 -66.46
N SER A 241 13.53 -64.40 -65.61
CA SER A 241 14.64 -65.29 -65.93
C SER A 241 14.16 -66.70 -66.34
N LEU A 242 13.15 -67.20 -65.69
CA LEU A 242 12.56 -68.49 -66.09
C LEU A 242 11.86 -68.42 -67.46
N GLN A 243 11.18 -67.31 -67.75
CA GLN A 243 10.57 -67.07 -69.07
C GLN A 243 11.64 -66.98 -70.21
N GLU A 244 12.76 -66.34 -69.93
CA GLU A 244 13.90 -66.27 -70.91
C GLU A 244 14.52 -67.68 -71.10
N THR A 245 14.61 -68.48 -70.05
CA THR A 245 15.13 -69.87 -70.21
C THR A 245 14.15 -70.80 -70.92
N GLU A 246 12.83 -70.63 -70.76
CA GLU A 246 11.85 -71.38 -71.56
C GLU A 246 11.89 -71.03 -73.09
N THR A 247 12.18 -69.80 -73.41
CA THR A 247 12.30 -69.42 -74.85
C THR A 247 13.62 -69.85 -75.48
N THR A 248 14.67 -70.15 -74.68
CA THR A 248 15.98 -70.59 -75.18
C THR A 248 16.19 -72.11 -75.13
N GLY A 249 15.30 -72.86 -74.40
CA GLY A 249 15.53 -74.25 -74.04
C GLY A 249 14.70 -75.30 -74.73
N MET A 250 14.03 -75.00 -75.90
CA MET A 250 13.35 -76.03 -76.70
C MET A 250 14.23 -76.59 -77.81
N ASN A 251 15.42 -77.00 -77.48
CA ASN A 251 16.11 -77.93 -78.36
C ASN A 251 17.33 -78.57 -77.65
N ALA A 252 17.12 -79.57 -76.82
CA ALA A 252 18.14 -80.57 -76.54
C ALA A 252 17.48 -81.75 -75.79
N GLY A 253 17.61 -82.89 -76.37
CA GLY A 253 17.03 -84.19 -76.10
C GLY A 253 17.21 -84.77 -74.75
N SER A 254 16.33 -85.75 -74.56
CA SER A 254 16.31 -86.74 -73.49
C SER A 254 17.69 -87.26 -73.09
N GLU A 255 17.98 -87.18 -71.78
CA GLU A 255 18.61 -88.30 -71.05
C GLU A 255 18.86 -87.88 -69.56
N GLY A 256 18.49 -88.78 -68.67
CA GLY A 256 19.03 -88.81 -67.28
C GLY A 256 18.13 -88.37 -66.15
N VAL A 257 17.36 -89.28 -65.68
CA VAL A 257 16.73 -89.18 -64.35
C VAL A 257 17.82 -89.32 -63.32
N ILE A 258 17.97 -88.26 -62.46
CA ILE A 258 18.76 -88.35 -61.25
C ILE A 258 17.76 -88.37 -60.12
N GLU A 259 17.67 -89.54 -59.42
CA GLU A 259 16.96 -89.70 -58.19
C GLU A 259 17.76 -89.04 -57.07
N TYR A 260 17.17 -88.10 -56.38
CA TYR A 260 17.71 -87.56 -55.10
C TYR A 260 16.95 -88.20 -53.96
N GLU A 261 17.69 -89.01 -53.15
CA GLU A 261 17.19 -89.49 -51.85
C GLU A 261 17.08 -88.29 -50.89
N TYR A 262 15.95 -88.14 -50.29
CA TYR A 262 15.72 -87.15 -49.23
C TYR A 262 16.00 -87.83 -47.89
N GLU A 263 17.12 -87.50 -47.29
CA GLU A 263 17.33 -87.79 -45.92
C GLU A 263 16.64 -86.71 -45.08
N SER A 264 15.62 -87.11 -44.33
CA SER A 264 14.98 -86.34 -43.31
C SER A 264 15.75 -86.48 -41.99
N GLU A 265 16.49 -85.49 -41.57
CA GLU A 265 16.85 -85.42 -40.14
C GLU A 265 15.96 -84.36 -39.47
N LEU A 266 15.03 -84.91 -38.67
CA LEU A 266 14.41 -84.27 -37.58
C LEU A 266 15.29 -84.48 -36.35
N ASP A 267 15.74 -83.32 -35.70
CA ASP A 267 15.73 -83.16 -34.25
C ASP A 267 15.79 -81.67 -33.91
#